data_f73c11db78e77554413a8d2efc95f0b0
#
_entry.id   f73c11db78e77554413a8d2efc95f0b0
#
_cell.length_a   1.000
_cell.length_b   1.000
_cell.length_c   1.000
_cell.angle_alpha   90.00
_cell.angle_beta   90.00
_cell.angle_gamma   90.00
#
_symmetry.space_group_name_H-M   'P 1'
#
loop_
_entity.id
_entity.type
_entity.pdbx_description
1 polymer ?
#
loop_
_entity_poly.entity_id
_entity_poly.type
_entity_poly.pdbx_seq_one_letter_code
_entity_poly.pdbx_strand_id
1 'polypeptide(L)' 'MPEIAEIVLRFRGGDRLTAGFSGWEVERAGDRTVLRRVDATPTEVHDALVEVGELGLELESFRRLEPA' A
#
# COMPACT_ATOMS: atom_id res chain seq x y z
N MET A 1 8.51 14.02 -12.43
CA MET A 1 9.01 12.65 -12.29
C MET A 1 8.02 11.84 -11.47
N PRO A 2 7.69 10.63 -11.88
CA PRO A 2 6.73 9.82 -11.12
C PRO A 2 7.31 9.42 -9.77
N GLU A 3 6.52 9.58 -8.74
CA GLU A 3 6.86 9.10 -7.41
C GLU A 3 6.21 7.74 -7.21
N ILE A 4 6.83 6.90 -6.41
CA ILE A 4 6.27 5.61 -6.03
C ILE A 4 5.84 5.71 -4.58
N ALA A 5 4.55 5.51 -4.33
CA ALA A 5 4.04 5.41 -2.97
C ALA A 5 4.18 3.96 -2.51
N GLU A 6 4.78 3.76 -1.35
CA GLU A 6 4.97 2.43 -0.79
C GLU A 6 4.38 2.36 0.61
N ILE A 7 3.45 1.45 0.80
CA ILE A 7 2.81 1.20 2.09
C ILE A 7 3.21 -0.19 2.53
N VAL A 8 3.82 -0.31 3.70
CA VAL A 8 4.21 -1.60 4.26
C VAL A 8 3.28 -1.92 5.42
N LEU A 9 2.61 -3.06 5.32
CA LEU A 9 1.67 -3.54 6.33
C LEU A 9 2.27 -4.76 7.03
N ARG A 10 2.15 -4.79 8.34
CA ARG A 10 2.53 -5.96 9.13
C ARG A 10 1.39 -6.98 9.10
N PHE A 11 1.24 -7.58 7.92
CA PHE A 11 0.11 -8.47 7.68
C PHE A 11 0.45 -9.42 6.54
N ARG A 12 0.11 -10.68 6.72
CA ARG A 12 0.26 -11.67 5.66
C ARG A 12 -1.02 -11.67 4.82
N GLY A 13 -1.01 -10.85 3.78
CA GLY A 13 -2.19 -10.63 2.96
C GLY A 13 -2.63 -11.84 2.15
N GLY A 14 -3.94 -11.99 1.99
CA GLY A 14 -4.56 -12.93 1.07
C GLY A 14 -5.19 -12.18 -0.11
N ASP A 15 -5.90 -12.91 -0.95
CA ASP A 15 -6.52 -12.35 -2.16
C ASP A 15 -7.52 -11.24 -1.87
N ARG A 16 -8.09 -11.22 -0.68
CA ARG A 16 -9.06 -10.19 -0.27
C ARG A 16 -8.43 -8.81 -0.18
N LEU A 17 -7.14 -8.75 0.12
CA LEU A 17 -6.43 -7.48 0.21
C LEU A 17 -6.39 -6.79 -1.14
N THR A 18 -6.20 -7.55 -2.21
CA THR A 18 -6.11 -7.01 -3.56
C THR A 18 -7.39 -6.32 -3.99
N ALA A 19 -8.54 -6.81 -3.54
CA ALA A 19 -9.83 -6.23 -3.89
C ALA A 19 -10.03 -4.85 -3.27
N GLY A 20 -9.49 -4.61 -2.07
CA GLY A 20 -9.60 -3.32 -1.40
C GLY A 20 -8.61 -2.27 -1.89
N PHE A 21 -7.58 -2.69 -2.62
CA PHE A 21 -6.52 -1.80 -3.08
C PHE A 21 -6.37 -1.83 -4.59
N SER A 22 -7.46 -1.57 -5.27
CA SER A 22 -7.50 -1.52 -6.73
C SER A 22 -6.50 -0.47 -7.25
N GLY A 23 -5.69 -0.86 -8.23
CA GLY A 23 -4.66 0.00 -8.82
C GLY A 23 -3.32 -0.03 -8.09
N TRP A 24 -3.23 -0.72 -6.96
CA TRP A 24 -1.98 -0.89 -6.24
C TRP A 24 -1.37 -2.26 -6.56
N GLU A 25 -0.06 -2.30 -6.68
CA GLU A 25 0.66 -3.57 -6.76
C GLU A 25 0.83 -4.13 -5.37
N VAL A 26 0.53 -5.41 -5.20
CA VAL A 26 0.62 -6.09 -3.91
C VAL A 26 1.74 -7.10 -3.97
N GLU A 27 2.69 -6.99 -3.05
CA GLU A 27 3.80 -7.90 -2.93
C GLU A 27 3.84 -8.47 -1.52
N ARG A 28 4.07 -9.76 -1.40
CA ARG A 28 4.24 -10.40 -0.10
C ARG A 28 5.72 -10.57 0.19
N ALA A 29 6.13 -10.16 1.39
CA ALA A 29 7.51 -10.27 1.83
C ALA A 29 7.51 -10.85 3.25
N GLY A 30 7.59 -12.17 3.35
CA GLY A 30 7.49 -12.86 4.64
C GLY A 30 6.12 -12.68 5.27
N ASP A 31 6.07 -12.09 6.45
CA ASP A 31 4.84 -11.79 7.18
C ASP A 31 4.33 -10.37 6.92
N ARG A 32 4.90 -9.70 5.92
CA ARG A 32 4.53 -8.35 5.54
C ARG A 32 3.90 -8.32 4.17
N THR A 33 3.09 -7.32 3.94
CA THR A 33 2.51 -7.04 2.63
C THR A 33 2.92 -5.63 2.24
N VAL A 34 3.43 -5.49 1.02
CA VAL A 34 3.88 -4.21 0.48
C VAL A 34 2.96 -3.78 -0.64
N LEU A 35 2.42 -2.58 -0.55
CA LEU A 35 1.58 -1.98 -1.58
C LEU A 35 2.38 -0.87 -2.25
N ARG A 36 2.44 -0.91 -3.58
CA ARG A 36 3.13 0.12 -4.36
C ARG A 36 2.24 0.67 -5.45
N ARG A 37 2.34 1.97 -5.66
CA ARG A 37 1.64 2.61 -6.75
C ARG A 37 2.49 3.73 -7.32
N VAL A 38 2.69 3.70 -8.65
CA VAL A 38 3.42 4.75 -9.37
C VAL A 38 2.46 5.92 -9.60
N ASP A 39 2.96 7.13 -9.40
CA ASP A 39 2.19 8.37 -9.60
C ASP A 39 0.92 8.46 -8.74
N ALA A 40 0.96 7.92 -7.55
CA ALA A 40 -0.19 8.01 -6.65
C ALA A 40 -0.44 9.46 -6.24
N THR A 41 -1.68 9.91 -6.41
CA THR A 41 -2.07 11.24 -5.94
C THR A 41 -2.23 11.23 -4.43
N PRO A 42 -2.18 12.40 -3.76
CA PRO A 42 -2.45 12.47 -2.32
C PRO A 42 -3.79 11.86 -1.93
N THR A 43 -4.81 12.04 -2.76
CA THR A 43 -6.14 11.46 -2.52
C THR A 43 -6.08 9.93 -2.56
N GLU A 44 -5.39 9.37 -3.53
CA GLU A 44 -5.25 7.92 -3.67
C GLU A 44 -4.51 7.31 -2.48
N VAL A 45 -3.46 7.99 -2.02
CA VAL A 45 -2.72 7.56 -0.83
C VAL A 45 -3.61 7.64 0.41
N HIS A 46 -4.35 8.73 0.57
CA HIS A 46 -5.25 8.90 1.70
C HIS A 46 -6.32 7.80 1.72
N ASP A 47 -6.93 7.52 0.58
CA ASP A 47 -7.95 6.48 0.47
C ASP A 47 -7.40 5.10 0.84
N ALA A 48 -6.16 4.81 0.41
CA ALA A 48 -5.51 3.55 0.77
C ALA A 48 -5.27 3.45 2.26
N LEU A 49 -4.83 4.53 2.90
CA LEU A 49 -4.58 4.54 4.35
C LEU A 49 -5.88 4.41 5.13
N VAL A 50 -6.97 5.00 4.65
CA VAL A 50 -8.30 4.84 5.26
C VAL A 50 -8.72 3.37 5.18
N GLU A 51 -8.51 2.74 4.03
CA GLU A 51 -8.84 1.32 3.84
C GLU A 51 -8.06 0.43 4.79
N VAL A 52 -6.77 0.73 4.99
CA VAL A 52 -5.93 0.03 5.96
C VAL A 52 -6.57 0.08 7.35
N GLY A 53 -7.03 1.27 7.75
CA GLY A 53 -7.68 1.45 9.05
C GLY A 53 -9.01 0.71 9.15
N GLU A 54 -9.82 0.74 8.11
CA GLU A 54 -11.12 0.06 8.10
C GLU A 54 -10.99 -1.45 8.15
N LEU A 55 -9.96 -2.00 7.53
CA LEU A 55 -9.70 -3.44 7.56
C LEU A 55 -9.01 -3.89 8.85
N GLY A 56 -8.64 -2.95 9.71
CA GLY A 56 -7.95 -3.26 10.95
C GLY A 56 -6.53 -3.74 10.76
N LEU A 57 -5.89 -3.37 9.67
CA LEU A 57 -4.53 -3.76 9.38
C LEU A 57 -3.54 -2.84 10.09
N GLU A 58 -2.38 -3.39 10.43
CA GLU A 58 -1.34 -2.62 11.10
C GLU A 58 -0.40 -2.01 10.06
N LEU A 59 -0.35 -0.69 10.03
CA LEU A 59 0.57 0.04 9.16
C LEU A 59 1.95 0.04 9.80
N GLU A 60 2.94 -0.53 9.10
CA GLU A 60 4.31 -0.52 9.57
C GLU A 60 5.06 0.72 9.10
N SER A 61 4.93 1.06 7.82
CA SER A 61 5.57 2.26 7.29
C SER A 61 4.87 2.73 6.01
N PHE A 62 5.05 4.01 5.74
CA PHE A 62 4.65 4.62 4.48
C PHE A 62 5.80 5.47 3.99
N ARG A 63 6.13 5.34 2.69
CA ARG A 63 7.20 6.12 2.08
C ARG A 63 6.81 6.55 0.68
N ARG A 64 7.32 7.72 0.30
CA ARG A 64 7.30 8.15 -1.09
C ARG A 64 8.72 8.01 -1.62
N LEU A 65 8.87 7.20 -2.67
CA LEU A 65 10.16 6.93 -3.27
C LEU A 65 10.23 7.65 -4.60
N GLU A 66 11.29 8.42 -4.79
CA GLU A 66 11.55 9.01 -6.09
C GLU A 66 12.46 8.05 -6.85
N PRO A 67 12.08 7.69 -8.10
CA PRO A 67 12.98 6.89 -8.92
C PRO A 67 14.24 7.71 -9.24
N ALA A 68 15.36 7.09 -9.07
CA ALA A 68 16.65 7.73 -9.31
C ALA A 68 16.87 8.04 -10.79
#